data_9e81bc48ca9da070248ed3e9bee2c005
#
_entry.id   9e81bc48ca9da070248ed3e9bee2c005
#
_cell.length_a   1.000
_cell.length_b   1.000
_cell.length_c   1.000
_cell.angle_alpha   90.00
_cell.angle_beta   90.00
_cell.angle_gamma   90.00
#
_symmetry.space_group_name_H-M   'P 1'
#
loop_
_entity.id
_entity.type
_entity.pdbx_description
1 polymer ?
#
loop_
_entity_poly.entity_id
_entity_poly.type
_entity_poly.pdbx_seq_one_letter_code
_entity_poly.pdbx_strand_id
1 'polypeptide(L)'
;MIQLNTWMKAKQSFSRAIAMGIAAAAVLLTFHANANHSSKLRADDLKQEVKSNTVEIAIRFNGNGEDIELKKIQWKDGMTVLSLMTQLQKEKKIRFKHRGKGITAFLTEIGGVKNAGSGGDNWIFRVNSKLGKKSFGVTKLSAGAKVNWTFGKYRPSGK
;
A
#
# COMPACT_ATOMS: atom_id res chain seq x y z
N MET A 1 -27.08 -43.42 -13.06
CA MET A 1 -28.35 -42.79 -12.66
C MET A 1 -28.08 -41.34 -12.26
N ILE A 2 -28.63 -40.51 -13.01
CA ILE A 2 -28.60 -39.06 -13.17
C ILE A 2 -29.24 -38.39 -11.97
N GLN A 3 -28.64 -37.31 -11.43
CA GLN A 3 -29.42 -36.18 -10.94
C GLN A 3 -28.58 -34.90 -11.10
N LEU A 4 -28.91 -34.15 -12.11
CA LEU A 4 -28.64 -32.72 -12.30
C LEU A 4 -29.62 -31.92 -11.44
N ASN A 5 -29.19 -30.95 -10.67
CA ASN A 5 -30.03 -29.88 -10.12
C ASN A 5 -29.19 -28.59 -10.13
N THR A 6 -29.27 -27.82 -11.16
CA THR A 6 -30.14 -26.66 -11.46
C THR A 6 -30.34 -25.71 -10.28
N TRP A 7 -29.47 -24.69 -10.19
CA TRP A 7 -29.81 -23.41 -9.56
C TRP A 7 -29.50 -22.26 -10.53
N MET A 8 -30.42 -22.09 -11.44
CA MET A 8 -30.63 -20.85 -12.19
C MET A 8 -31.80 -20.10 -11.58
N LYS A 9 -31.68 -18.78 -11.60
CA LYS A 9 -32.71 -17.74 -11.42
C LYS A 9 -32.79 -17.10 -10.04
N ALA A 10 -32.24 -15.87 -9.99
CA ALA A 10 -33.04 -14.70 -9.63
C ALA A 10 -32.36 -13.42 -10.14
N LYS A 11 -32.71 -13.02 -11.37
CA LYS A 11 -32.67 -11.60 -11.76
C LYS A 11 -33.85 -10.93 -11.07
N GLN A 12 -33.62 -9.89 -10.29
CA GLN A 12 -34.66 -8.90 -10.02
C GLN A 12 -34.08 -7.50 -10.18
N SER A 13 -34.52 -6.94 -11.28
CA SER A 13 -34.61 -5.54 -11.64
C SER A 13 -35.40 -4.77 -10.60
N PHE A 14 -34.83 -3.68 -10.08
CA PHE A 14 -35.60 -2.62 -9.47
C PHE A 14 -35.22 -1.28 -10.14
N SER A 15 -35.89 -1.01 -11.24
CA SER A 15 -36.15 0.35 -11.71
C SER A 15 -37.21 0.96 -10.81
N ARG A 16 -36.91 2.09 -10.18
CA ARG A 16 -37.89 3.09 -9.83
C ARG A 16 -37.29 4.49 -9.97
N ALA A 17 -37.69 5.12 -11.05
CA ALA A 17 -37.64 6.56 -11.24
C ALA A 17 -38.56 7.24 -10.23
N ILE A 18 -38.08 8.31 -9.59
CA ILE A 18 -38.93 9.34 -9.02
C ILE A 18 -38.39 10.67 -9.53
N ALA A 19 -39.18 11.24 -10.44
CA ALA A 19 -39.08 12.63 -10.86
C ALA A 19 -39.88 13.49 -9.89
N MET A 20 -39.48 14.75 -9.82
CA MET A 20 -40.26 15.95 -9.45
C MET A 20 -39.70 16.74 -8.26
N GLY A 21 -39.42 17.99 -8.59
CA GLY A 21 -39.39 19.08 -7.62
C GLY A 21 -38.55 20.26 -8.09
N ILE A 22 -39.01 20.97 -9.15
CA ILE A 22 -38.46 22.28 -9.54
C ILE A 22 -39.00 23.32 -8.55
N ALA A 23 -38.11 23.99 -7.83
CA ALA A 23 -38.42 25.27 -7.19
C ALA A 23 -37.29 26.23 -7.52
N ALA A 24 -37.58 27.10 -8.50
CA ALA A 24 -36.77 28.25 -8.85
C ALA A 24 -37.01 29.36 -7.82
N ALA A 25 -36.02 29.69 -7.01
CA ALA A 25 -35.98 30.93 -6.26
C ALA A 25 -34.85 31.80 -6.85
N ALA A 26 -35.24 32.73 -7.69
CA ALA A 26 -34.36 33.80 -8.19
C ALA A 26 -34.08 34.79 -7.07
N VAL A 27 -32.88 34.76 -6.51
CA VAL A 27 -32.37 35.85 -5.66
C VAL A 27 -31.43 36.70 -6.51
N LEU A 28 -31.93 37.86 -6.94
CA LEU A 28 -31.16 38.94 -7.54
C LEU A 28 -30.23 39.54 -6.46
N LEU A 29 -28.99 39.13 -6.42
CA LEU A 29 -27.92 39.80 -5.70
C LEU A 29 -27.19 40.71 -6.68
N THR A 30 -27.38 42.01 -6.53
CA THR A 30 -26.64 43.09 -7.18
C THR A 30 -25.16 43.00 -6.76
N PHE A 31 -24.30 42.52 -7.65
CA PHE A 31 -22.86 42.58 -7.45
C PHE A 31 -22.38 44.01 -7.76
N HIS A 32 -22.01 44.73 -6.70
CA HIS A 32 -21.16 45.89 -6.85
C HIS A 32 -19.76 45.42 -7.25
N ALA A 33 -19.38 45.73 -8.45
CA ALA A 33 -18.05 45.51 -8.96
C ALA A 33 -17.06 46.40 -8.20
N ASN A 34 -16.32 45.83 -7.26
CA ASN A 34 -15.11 46.45 -6.74
C ASN A 34 -13.91 45.82 -7.46
N ALA A 35 -13.53 46.46 -8.58
CA ALA A 35 -12.31 46.15 -9.30
C ALA A 35 -11.12 46.59 -8.44
N ASN A 36 -10.19 45.64 -8.24
CA ASN A 36 -8.76 45.75 -7.96
C ASN A 36 -8.32 44.92 -6.75
N HIS A 37 -8.36 43.60 -6.90
CA HIS A 37 -7.34 42.78 -6.28
C HIS A 37 -7.04 41.62 -7.24
N SER A 38 -6.10 41.91 -8.15
CA SER A 38 -5.46 40.86 -8.97
C SER A 38 -4.59 40.00 -8.06
N SER A 39 -5.23 39.13 -7.29
CA SER A 39 -4.55 38.02 -6.62
C SER A 39 -4.19 37.01 -7.69
N LYS A 40 -2.99 37.16 -8.22
CA LYS A 40 -2.27 36.16 -8.99
C LYS A 40 -2.12 34.94 -8.09
N LEU A 41 -3.17 34.10 -8.05
CA LEU A 41 -3.12 32.79 -7.43
C LEU A 41 -2.03 32.03 -8.19
N ARG A 42 -0.89 31.87 -7.53
CA ARG A 42 0.21 31.09 -8.03
C ARG A 42 -0.31 29.67 -8.25
N ALA A 43 -0.19 29.18 -9.47
CA ALA A 43 -0.47 27.80 -9.85
C ALA A 43 0.41 26.78 -9.09
N ASP A 44 1.33 27.25 -8.26
CA ASP A 44 2.24 26.44 -7.44
C ASP A 44 1.62 25.92 -6.14
N ASP A 45 0.50 26.50 -5.65
CA ASP A 45 -0.15 26.07 -4.39
C ASP A 45 -1.11 24.88 -4.57
N LEU A 46 -1.36 24.43 -5.81
CA LEU A 46 -2.25 23.30 -6.08
C LEU A 46 -1.53 21.95 -6.22
N LYS A 47 -0.23 21.91 -5.95
CA LYS A 47 0.48 20.65 -5.77
C LYS A 47 0.29 20.13 -4.34
N GLN A 48 -0.94 20.08 -3.89
CA GLN A 48 -1.31 19.28 -2.73
C GLN A 48 -1.02 17.83 -3.15
N GLU A 49 0.15 17.35 -2.73
CA GLU A 49 0.59 15.96 -2.90
C GLU A 49 -0.54 15.09 -2.34
N VAL A 50 -1.35 14.53 -3.24
CA VAL A 50 -2.39 13.56 -2.87
C VAL A 50 -1.62 12.42 -2.22
N LYS A 51 -1.53 12.46 -0.90
CA LYS A 51 -0.81 11.49 -0.10
C LYS A 51 -1.41 10.13 -0.45
N SER A 52 -0.73 9.41 -1.33
CA SER A 52 -1.18 8.12 -1.83
C SER A 52 -1.53 7.23 -0.63
N ASN A 53 -2.80 6.86 -0.47
CA ASN A 53 -3.25 5.98 0.61
C ASN A 53 -2.86 4.52 0.33
N THR A 54 -1.67 4.34 -0.23
CA THR A 54 -1.11 3.05 -0.61
C THR A 54 0.33 2.92 -0.14
N VAL A 55 0.84 1.69 -0.14
CA VAL A 55 2.25 1.37 0.09
C VAL A 55 2.78 0.53 -1.08
N GLU A 56 4.09 0.47 -1.21
CA GLU A 56 4.79 -0.34 -2.20
C GLU A 56 5.75 -1.29 -1.51
N ILE A 57 5.98 -2.46 -2.12
CA ILE A 57 7.01 -3.39 -1.67
C ILE A 57 7.80 -3.90 -2.86
N ALA A 58 9.12 -3.92 -2.73
CA ALA A 58 10.04 -4.57 -3.64
C ALA A 58 10.86 -5.63 -2.89
N ILE A 59 11.05 -6.79 -3.49
CA ILE A 59 11.83 -7.90 -2.95
C ILE A 59 12.87 -8.26 -4.00
N ARG A 60 14.15 -8.06 -3.68
CA ARG A 60 15.30 -8.26 -4.56
C ARG A 60 16.07 -9.48 -4.10
N PHE A 61 16.07 -10.52 -4.92
CA PHE A 61 16.71 -11.80 -4.64
C PHE A 61 18.19 -11.83 -5.03
N ASN A 62 18.67 -10.83 -5.79
CA ASN A 62 20.05 -10.72 -6.25
C ASN A 62 20.56 -12.01 -6.92
N GLY A 63 19.80 -12.54 -7.86
CA GLY A 63 20.13 -13.74 -8.62
C GLY A 63 19.75 -15.07 -7.93
N ASN A 64 19.22 -15.03 -6.69
CA ASN A 64 18.76 -16.24 -5.98
C ASN A 64 17.27 -16.55 -6.20
N GLY A 65 16.62 -15.83 -7.09
CA GLY A 65 15.20 -15.95 -7.41
C GLY A 65 14.71 -14.78 -8.24
N GLU A 66 13.45 -14.82 -8.61
CA GLU A 66 12.80 -13.76 -9.37
C GLU A 66 12.40 -12.60 -8.46
N ASP A 67 12.79 -11.38 -8.85
CA ASP A 67 12.47 -10.17 -8.12
C ASP A 67 10.96 -9.89 -8.17
N ILE A 68 10.42 -9.43 -7.06
CA ILE A 68 8.99 -9.11 -6.92
C ILE A 68 8.85 -7.60 -6.67
N GLU A 69 7.92 -6.96 -7.39
CA GLU A 69 7.57 -5.56 -7.17
C GLU A 69 6.06 -5.39 -7.19
N LEU A 70 5.49 -4.96 -6.07
CA LEU A 70 4.06 -4.74 -5.89
C LEU A 70 3.80 -3.29 -5.48
N LYS A 71 2.95 -2.61 -6.24
CA LYS A 71 2.57 -1.19 -6.05
C LYS A 71 1.09 -1.07 -5.70
N LYS A 72 0.69 0.12 -5.23
CA LYS A 72 -0.71 0.46 -4.95
C LYS A 72 -1.40 -0.50 -3.97
N ILE A 73 -0.66 -1.03 -2.98
CA ILE A 73 -1.23 -1.87 -1.94
C ILE A 73 -1.93 -0.94 -0.94
N GLN A 74 -3.20 -1.20 -0.64
CA GLN A 74 -3.98 -0.35 0.27
C GLN A 74 -3.32 -0.26 1.64
N TRP A 75 -2.97 0.96 2.04
CA TRP A 75 -2.46 1.24 3.39
C TRP A 75 -3.62 1.31 4.39
N LYS A 76 -3.35 0.90 5.63
CA LYS A 76 -4.27 1.03 6.77
C LYS A 76 -3.52 1.59 7.95
N ASP A 77 -4.20 2.38 8.78
CA ASP A 77 -3.58 2.88 10.00
C ASP A 77 -3.07 1.72 10.88
N GLY A 78 -1.92 1.94 11.52
CA GLY A 78 -1.24 0.91 12.30
C GLY A 78 -0.56 -0.19 11.50
N MET A 79 -0.58 -0.16 10.16
CA MET A 79 0.11 -1.16 9.33
C MET A 79 1.60 -1.21 9.65
N THR A 80 2.13 -2.41 9.86
CA THR A 80 3.57 -2.70 10.01
C THR A 80 4.10 -3.42 8.78
N VAL A 81 5.43 -3.51 8.65
CA VAL A 81 6.05 -4.29 7.57
C VAL A 81 5.59 -5.76 7.63
N LEU A 82 5.50 -6.36 8.84
CA LEU A 82 5.00 -7.73 8.99
C LEU A 82 3.53 -7.86 8.58
N SER A 83 2.66 -6.92 8.97
CA SER A 83 1.25 -6.99 8.59
C SER A 83 1.04 -6.84 7.08
N LEU A 84 1.81 -5.98 6.42
CA LEU A 84 1.85 -5.87 4.96
C LEU A 84 2.24 -7.20 4.31
N MET A 85 3.34 -7.82 4.76
CA MET A 85 3.79 -9.10 4.22
C MET A 85 2.77 -10.22 4.47
N THR A 86 2.14 -10.24 5.64
CA THR A 86 1.09 -11.21 5.99
C THR A 86 -0.13 -11.06 5.09
N GLN A 87 -0.54 -9.82 4.78
CA GLN A 87 -1.61 -9.55 3.82
C GLN A 87 -1.25 -10.12 2.44
N LEU A 88 -0.07 -9.81 1.93
CA LEU A 88 0.38 -10.29 0.62
C LEU A 88 0.52 -11.82 0.55
N GLN A 89 0.89 -12.46 1.66
CA GLN A 89 0.92 -13.92 1.74
C GLN A 89 -0.48 -14.53 1.71
N LYS A 90 -1.47 -13.94 2.40
CA LYS A 90 -2.88 -14.35 2.30
C LYS A 90 -3.41 -14.20 0.86
N GLU A 91 -2.99 -13.16 0.17
CA GLU A 91 -3.31 -12.92 -1.25
C GLU A 91 -2.48 -13.79 -2.22
N LYS A 92 -1.64 -14.71 -1.71
CA LYS A 92 -0.74 -15.61 -2.48
C LYS A 92 0.24 -14.86 -3.40
N LYS A 93 0.51 -13.59 -3.13
CA LYS A 93 1.45 -12.77 -3.91
C LYS A 93 2.90 -12.97 -3.51
N ILE A 94 3.15 -13.33 -2.23
CA ILE A 94 4.47 -13.68 -1.72
C ILE A 94 4.37 -14.90 -0.81
N ARG A 95 5.50 -15.55 -0.59
CA ARG A 95 5.66 -16.57 0.47
C ARG A 95 6.83 -16.18 1.34
N PHE A 96 6.64 -16.19 2.65
CA PHE A 96 7.72 -15.91 3.60
C PHE A 96 7.54 -16.71 4.89
N LYS A 97 8.63 -16.87 5.63
CA LYS A 97 8.64 -17.46 6.97
C LYS A 97 9.34 -16.52 7.94
N HIS A 98 8.87 -16.53 9.15
CA HIS A 98 9.47 -15.76 10.25
C HIS A 98 9.33 -16.53 11.56
N ARG A 99 10.09 -16.12 12.56
CA ARG A 99 9.96 -16.54 13.96
C ARG A 99 9.75 -15.34 14.87
N GLY A 100 9.26 -15.59 16.07
CA GLY A 100 8.98 -14.53 17.04
C GLY A 100 7.76 -13.66 16.69
N LYS A 101 7.47 -12.69 17.55
CA LYS A 101 6.34 -11.76 17.43
C LYS A 101 6.77 -10.36 17.85
N GLY A 102 6.07 -9.34 17.35
CA GLY A 102 6.33 -7.95 17.72
C GLY A 102 7.82 -7.57 17.57
N ILE A 103 8.44 -7.15 18.65
CA ILE A 103 9.87 -6.72 18.67
C ILE A 103 10.84 -7.88 18.41
N THR A 104 10.44 -9.12 18.64
CA THR A 104 11.27 -10.31 18.38
C THR A 104 11.01 -10.95 17.02
N ALA A 105 10.10 -10.41 16.22
CA ALA A 105 9.85 -10.93 14.89
C ALA A 105 11.11 -10.84 14.03
N PHE A 106 11.52 -11.98 13.47
CA PHE A 106 12.71 -12.13 12.66
C PHE A 106 12.38 -12.93 11.41
N LEU A 107 12.63 -12.34 10.24
CA LEU A 107 12.42 -12.98 8.95
C LEU A 107 13.46 -14.09 8.75
N THR A 108 13.01 -15.25 8.31
CA THR A 108 13.91 -16.40 8.08
C THR A 108 14.00 -16.81 6.61
N GLU A 109 12.96 -16.51 5.81
CA GLU A 109 12.88 -16.96 4.42
C GLU A 109 11.89 -16.08 3.63
N ILE A 110 12.21 -15.76 2.37
CA ILE A 110 11.26 -15.27 1.37
C ILE A 110 11.41 -16.10 0.10
N GLY A 111 10.29 -16.56 -0.49
CA GLY A 111 10.27 -17.29 -1.76
C GLY A 111 11.09 -18.57 -1.78
N GLY A 112 11.39 -19.16 -0.62
CA GLY A 112 12.27 -20.33 -0.51
C GLY A 112 13.74 -20.00 -0.20
N VAL A 113 14.16 -18.73 -0.36
CA VAL A 113 15.52 -18.29 -0.07
C VAL A 113 15.66 -17.97 1.41
N LYS A 114 16.52 -18.72 2.10
CA LYS A 114 16.72 -18.64 3.55
C LYS A 114 17.91 -17.76 3.90
N ASN A 115 17.84 -17.12 5.08
CA ASN A 115 19.00 -16.49 5.67
C ASN A 115 20.14 -17.49 5.87
N ALA A 116 21.36 -17.10 5.50
CA ALA A 116 22.55 -17.92 5.71
C ALA A 116 23.20 -17.76 7.09
N GLY A 117 22.68 -16.83 7.92
CA GLY A 117 23.18 -16.60 9.27
C GLY A 117 24.38 -15.64 9.31
N SER A 118 25.19 -15.76 10.38
CA SER A 118 26.33 -14.87 10.63
C SER A 118 27.35 -14.93 9.48
N GLY A 119 27.72 -13.76 8.96
CA GLY A 119 28.70 -13.64 7.86
C GLY A 119 28.20 -14.02 6.47
N GLY A 120 27.02 -14.62 6.37
CA GLY A 120 26.38 -15.00 5.10
C GLY A 120 25.43 -13.94 4.55
N ASP A 121 24.79 -14.30 3.46
CA ASP A 121 23.75 -13.48 2.84
C ASP A 121 22.44 -13.63 3.63
N ASN A 122 21.78 -12.51 3.89
CA ASN A 122 20.57 -12.45 4.70
C ASN A 122 19.57 -11.47 4.10
N TRP A 123 18.31 -11.61 4.48
CA TRP A 123 17.28 -10.65 4.14
C TRP A 123 17.41 -9.37 4.96
N ILE A 124 17.58 -8.27 4.27
CA ILE A 124 17.74 -6.92 4.84
C ILE A 124 16.58 -6.06 4.35
N PHE A 125 15.89 -5.37 5.26
CA PHE A 125 14.81 -4.48 4.84
C PHE A 125 15.12 -3.01 5.06
N ARG A 126 14.55 -2.20 4.20
CA ARG A 126 14.54 -0.74 4.27
C ARG A 126 13.12 -0.22 4.11
N VAL A 127 12.82 0.88 4.77
CA VAL A 127 11.59 1.64 4.57
C VAL A 127 11.99 3.04 4.13
N ASN A 128 11.50 3.49 2.98
CA ASN A 128 11.87 4.76 2.36
C ASN A 128 13.40 4.92 2.29
N SER A 129 14.08 3.88 1.80
CA SER A 129 15.54 3.75 1.66
C SER A 129 16.32 3.72 2.99
N LYS A 130 15.68 3.92 4.14
CA LYS A 130 16.34 3.85 5.45
C LYS A 130 16.34 2.41 5.97
N LEU A 131 17.50 1.94 6.46
CA LEU A 131 17.63 0.62 7.07
C LEU A 131 16.67 0.46 8.25
N GLY A 132 16.01 -0.69 8.33
CA GLY A 132 15.17 -1.06 9.46
C GLY A 132 16.01 -1.18 10.75
N LYS A 133 15.83 -0.23 11.67
CA LYS A 133 16.52 -0.23 12.98
C LYS A 133 15.80 -1.06 14.06
N LYS A 134 14.54 -1.42 13.79
CA LYS A 134 13.69 -2.23 14.67
C LYS A 134 13.22 -3.46 13.91
N SER A 135 12.70 -4.45 14.64
CA SER A 135 12.04 -5.60 14.03
C SER A 135 10.96 -5.15 13.03
N PHE A 136 10.88 -5.85 11.89
CA PHE A 136 9.83 -5.63 10.89
C PHE A 136 8.41 -5.88 11.46
N GLY A 137 8.30 -6.60 12.58
CA GLY A 137 7.06 -6.81 13.30
C GLY A 137 6.48 -5.58 13.98
N VAL A 138 7.32 -4.58 14.30
CA VAL A 138 6.92 -3.33 14.97
C VAL A 138 7.23 -2.08 14.15
N THR A 139 7.87 -2.21 12.99
CA THR A 139 8.17 -1.09 12.12
C THR A 139 6.89 -0.65 11.40
N LYS A 140 6.31 0.46 11.84
CA LYS A 140 5.09 1.04 11.28
C LYS A 140 5.36 1.66 9.91
N LEU A 141 4.37 1.54 9.02
CA LEU A 141 4.35 2.16 7.70
C LEU A 141 3.41 3.37 7.70
N SER A 142 3.81 4.44 7.05
CA SER A 142 2.94 5.55 6.69
C SER A 142 2.34 5.35 5.30
N ALA A 143 1.27 6.05 4.98
CA ALA A 143 0.78 6.16 3.61
C ALA A 143 1.91 6.66 2.70
N GLY A 144 2.05 6.09 1.51
CA GLY A 144 3.14 6.35 0.56
C GLY A 144 4.45 5.63 0.86
N ALA A 145 4.54 4.83 1.93
CA ALA A 145 5.80 4.14 2.28
C ALA A 145 6.22 3.11 1.21
N LYS A 146 7.53 3.03 0.99
CA LYS A 146 8.17 2.04 0.12
C LYS A 146 9.02 1.09 0.97
N VAL A 147 8.67 -0.20 0.94
CA VAL A 147 9.40 -1.26 1.62
C VAL A 147 10.30 -1.98 0.62
N ASN A 148 11.57 -2.12 0.92
CA ASN A 148 12.51 -2.89 0.11
C ASN A 148 13.12 -4.01 0.94
N TRP A 149 12.97 -5.24 0.51
CA TRP A 149 13.72 -6.39 0.99
C TRP A 149 14.83 -6.72 -0.02
N THR A 150 16.04 -6.93 0.45
CA THR A 150 17.18 -7.30 -0.39
C THR A 150 17.91 -8.47 0.25
N PHE A 151 18.12 -9.53 -0.50
CA PHE A 151 18.96 -10.65 -0.09
C PHE A 151 20.41 -10.34 -0.37
N GLY A 152 21.27 -10.51 0.62
CA GLY A 152 22.71 -10.26 0.47
C GLY A 152 23.41 -9.93 1.78
N LYS A 153 24.70 -9.65 1.68
CA LYS A 153 25.50 -9.22 2.83
C LYS A 153 25.13 -7.79 3.25
N TYR A 154 24.94 -7.61 4.53
CA TYR A 154 24.80 -6.25 5.06
C TYR A 154 26.11 -5.48 4.80
N ARG A 155 25.99 -4.42 4.02
CA ARG A 155 27.08 -3.43 3.84
C ARG A 155 26.61 -2.13 4.48
N PRO A 156 27.26 -1.68 5.58
CA PRO A 156 26.99 -0.35 6.11
C PRO A 156 27.24 0.64 4.96
N SER A 157 26.30 1.55 4.72
CA SER A 157 26.57 2.69 3.82
C SER A 157 27.82 3.39 4.37
N GLY A 158 28.84 3.55 3.54
CA GLY A 158 30.13 4.08 3.95
C GLY A 158 30.01 5.36 4.76
N LYS A 159 30.92 5.47 5.74
CA LYS A 159 31.20 6.74 6.42
C LYS A 159 31.85 7.70 5.44
#